data_cd41163660952abac98730f5fe6773a8
#
_entry.id   cd41163660952abac98730f5fe6773a8
#
_cell.length_a   1.000
_cell.length_b   1.000
_cell.length_c   1.000
_cell.angle_alpha   90.00
_cell.angle_beta   90.00
_cell.angle_gamma   90.00
#
_symmetry.space_group_name_H-M   'P 1'
#
loop_
_entity.id
_entity.type
_entity.pdbx_description
1 polymer ?
#
loop_
_entity_poly.entity_id
_entity_poly.type
_entity_poly.pdbx_seq_one_letter_code
_entity_poly.pdbx_strand_id
1 'polypeptide(L)'
;MPATLYNGPTSPFGRTARVVSLELGIAVEERVVDVYTAEFLDALNPLRQIPTLVTEAGAPIYDSRVICRYFDAMSGKPSLIPSERSWEIETRWSLALGVMEAGLQRRMEVLLPEGEKNSAKISKLETRIDRALLQLDRESEAFRDAGVRMDAIAIAVALEYIDFRYTTEWRQRCTGLAAWLEGFGRRHSMIQTRPNDAK
;
A
#
# COMPACT_ATOMS: atom_id res chain seq x y z
N MET A 1 -17.02 12.66 -16.01
CA MET A 1 -16.69 12.98 -14.59
C MET A 1 -15.33 12.33 -14.31
N PRO A 2 -14.48 12.90 -13.45
CA PRO A 2 -13.21 12.23 -13.11
C PRO A 2 -13.48 10.84 -12.52
N ALA A 3 -12.51 9.94 -12.65
CA ALA A 3 -12.59 8.64 -12.01
C ALA A 3 -12.71 8.80 -10.48
N THR A 4 -13.51 7.96 -9.83
CA THR A 4 -13.76 8.02 -8.38
C THR A 4 -13.06 6.86 -7.67
N LEU A 5 -12.20 7.17 -6.71
CA LEU A 5 -11.52 6.17 -5.88
C LEU A 5 -12.17 6.10 -4.49
N TYR A 6 -12.91 5.03 -4.24
CA TYR A 6 -13.42 4.71 -2.90
C TYR A 6 -12.30 4.11 -2.05
N ASN A 7 -12.03 4.76 -0.91
CA ASN A 7 -10.87 4.45 -0.09
C ASN A 7 -11.18 4.62 1.41
N GLY A 8 -10.28 4.21 2.27
CA GLY A 8 -10.29 4.46 3.71
C GLY A 8 -9.06 5.23 4.16
N PRO A 9 -9.17 6.09 5.17
CA PRO A 9 -8.13 7.06 5.55
C PRO A 9 -6.84 6.40 6.03
N THR A 10 -6.91 5.14 6.47
CA THR A 10 -5.77 4.39 7.01
C THR A 10 -5.44 3.13 6.21
N SER A 11 -6.11 2.91 5.07
CA SER A 11 -5.87 1.76 4.22
C SER A 11 -4.52 1.86 3.50
N PRO A 12 -3.57 0.94 3.71
CA PRO A 12 -2.30 0.98 2.98
C PRO A 12 -2.50 0.66 1.49
N PHE A 13 -3.48 -0.17 1.16
CA PHE A 13 -3.80 -0.54 -0.22
C PHE A 13 -4.38 0.65 -0.99
N GLY A 14 -5.32 1.38 -0.38
CA GLY A 14 -5.86 2.59 -0.98
C GLY A 14 -4.83 3.70 -1.06
N ARG A 15 -3.98 3.84 -0.04
CA ARG A 15 -2.85 4.77 -0.07
C ARG A 15 -1.90 4.48 -1.22
N THR A 16 -1.59 3.21 -1.50
CA THR A 16 -0.75 2.83 -2.65
C THR A 16 -1.35 3.35 -3.96
N ALA A 17 -2.65 3.16 -4.19
CA ALA A 17 -3.32 3.68 -5.38
C ALA A 17 -3.27 5.23 -5.43
N ARG A 18 -3.43 5.91 -4.29
CA ARG A 18 -3.32 7.38 -4.22
C ARG A 18 -1.91 7.88 -4.54
N VAL A 19 -0.87 7.26 -3.97
CA VAL A 19 0.52 7.61 -4.28
C VAL A 19 0.78 7.44 -5.77
N VAL A 20 0.38 6.30 -6.34
CA VAL A 20 0.53 6.03 -7.78
C VAL A 20 -0.18 7.09 -8.63
N SER A 21 -1.44 7.45 -8.31
CA SER A 21 -2.17 8.47 -9.07
C SER A 21 -1.46 9.83 -9.05
N LEU A 22 -0.91 10.22 -7.89
CA LEU A 22 -0.17 11.49 -7.74
C LEU A 22 1.16 11.49 -8.50
N GLU A 23 1.95 10.40 -8.42
CA GLU A 23 3.22 10.28 -9.15
C GLU A 23 3.01 10.29 -10.67
N LEU A 24 1.93 9.70 -11.12
CA LEU A 24 1.55 9.66 -12.52
C LEU A 24 0.79 10.91 -12.98
N GLY A 25 0.34 11.77 -12.07
CA GLY A 25 -0.43 12.98 -12.40
C GLY A 25 -1.85 12.66 -12.86
N ILE A 26 -2.42 11.54 -12.43
CA ILE A 26 -3.78 11.14 -12.77
C ILE A 26 -4.74 11.75 -11.75
N ALA A 27 -5.69 12.53 -12.25
CA ALA A 27 -6.73 13.12 -11.43
C ALA A 27 -7.78 12.07 -11.04
N VAL A 28 -7.98 11.88 -9.74
CA VAL A 28 -9.04 11.03 -9.20
C VAL A 28 -9.78 11.79 -8.09
N GLU A 29 -11.10 11.63 -8.05
CA GLU A 29 -11.93 12.07 -6.92
C GLU A 29 -11.86 10.99 -5.84
N GLU A 30 -11.22 11.30 -4.70
CA GLU A 30 -11.17 10.36 -3.57
C GLU A 30 -12.42 10.52 -2.72
N ARG A 31 -13.10 9.39 -2.44
CA ARG A 31 -14.23 9.31 -1.51
C ARG A 31 -13.90 8.35 -0.39
N VAL A 32 -13.78 8.90 0.80
CA VAL A 32 -13.59 8.10 2.03
C VAL A 32 -14.88 7.39 2.37
N VAL A 33 -14.79 6.08 2.58
CA VAL A 33 -15.93 5.22 2.92
C VAL A 33 -15.57 4.29 4.08
N ASP A 34 -16.60 3.97 4.87
CA ASP A 34 -16.53 2.88 5.83
C ASP A 34 -17.10 1.61 5.19
N VAL A 35 -16.26 0.61 4.98
CA VAL A 35 -16.66 -0.66 4.33
C VAL A 35 -17.72 -1.44 5.09
N TYR A 36 -17.85 -1.19 6.39
CA TYR A 36 -18.86 -1.86 7.22
C TYR A 36 -20.28 -1.32 7.00
N THR A 37 -20.40 -0.08 6.52
CA THR A 37 -21.68 0.61 6.33
C THR A 37 -21.98 0.97 4.87
N ALA A 38 -20.97 0.94 3.99
CA ALA A 38 -21.09 1.35 2.59
C ALA A 38 -21.67 0.23 1.71
N GLU A 39 -22.95 -0.11 1.90
CA GLU A 39 -23.63 -1.20 1.16
C GLU A 39 -23.63 -1.01 -0.36
N PHE A 40 -23.60 0.22 -0.84
CA PHE A 40 -23.52 0.52 -2.27
C PHE A 40 -22.27 -0.04 -2.95
N LEU A 41 -21.19 -0.30 -2.17
CA LEU A 41 -19.97 -0.92 -2.71
C LEU A 41 -20.21 -2.33 -3.23
N ASP A 42 -21.22 -3.05 -2.76
CA ASP A 42 -21.52 -4.42 -3.23
C ASP A 42 -21.80 -4.47 -4.72
N ALA A 43 -22.42 -3.41 -5.26
CA ALA A 43 -22.69 -3.29 -6.68
C ALA A 43 -21.43 -2.96 -7.51
N LEU A 44 -20.37 -2.45 -6.88
CA LEU A 44 -19.13 -2.04 -7.53
C LEU A 44 -18.01 -3.08 -7.33
N ASN A 45 -17.95 -3.66 -6.14
CA ASN A 45 -16.97 -4.67 -5.75
C ASN A 45 -17.64 -5.72 -4.87
N PRO A 46 -17.91 -6.94 -5.40
CA PRO A 46 -18.58 -8.00 -4.64
C PRO A 46 -17.88 -8.40 -3.33
N LEU A 47 -16.59 -8.07 -3.18
CA LEU A 47 -15.84 -8.32 -1.93
C LEU A 47 -16.07 -7.22 -0.88
N ARG A 48 -16.76 -6.14 -1.22
CA ARG A 48 -16.96 -4.94 -0.38
C ARG A 48 -15.63 -4.44 0.23
N GLN A 49 -14.59 -4.42 -0.59
CA GLN A 49 -13.24 -4.00 -0.17
C GLN A 49 -12.82 -2.68 -0.80
N ILE A 50 -11.93 -2.01 -0.14
CA ILE A 50 -11.25 -0.81 -0.61
C ILE A 50 -9.74 -1.10 -0.81
N PRO A 51 -9.11 -0.43 -1.79
CA PRO A 51 -9.70 0.55 -2.71
C PRO A 51 -10.57 -0.10 -3.81
N THR A 52 -11.57 0.64 -4.23
CA THR A 52 -12.35 0.36 -5.44
C THR A 52 -12.38 1.63 -6.28
N LEU A 53 -11.99 1.53 -7.56
CA LEU A 53 -12.00 2.63 -8.51
C LEU A 53 -13.22 2.49 -9.44
N VAL A 54 -13.96 3.57 -9.64
CA VAL A 54 -14.92 3.68 -10.73
C VAL A 54 -14.33 4.61 -11.79
N THR A 55 -14.10 4.09 -12.99
CA THR A 55 -13.51 4.84 -14.10
C THR A 55 -14.45 5.94 -14.62
N GLU A 56 -13.94 6.85 -15.45
CA GLU A 56 -14.76 7.89 -16.12
C GLU A 56 -15.90 7.28 -16.95
N ALA A 57 -15.69 6.06 -17.47
CA ALA A 57 -16.70 5.30 -18.22
C ALA A 57 -17.70 4.53 -17.32
N GLY A 58 -17.57 4.64 -15.98
CA GLY A 58 -18.44 3.97 -15.02
C GLY A 58 -18.06 2.52 -14.71
N ALA A 59 -16.96 2.00 -15.25
CA ALA A 59 -16.53 0.64 -14.99
C ALA A 59 -15.80 0.53 -13.64
N PRO A 60 -16.16 -0.41 -12.75
CA PRO A 60 -15.46 -0.64 -11.52
C PRO A 60 -14.17 -1.45 -11.74
N ILE A 61 -13.11 -1.07 -11.04
CA ILE A 61 -11.81 -1.76 -11.01
C ILE A 61 -11.39 -2.00 -9.56
N TYR A 62 -10.96 -3.19 -9.24
CA TYR A 62 -10.41 -3.65 -7.97
C TYR A 62 -9.53 -4.90 -8.25
N ASP A 63 -8.54 -5.28 -7.43
CA ASP A 63 -8.09 -4.62 -6.18
C ASP A 63 -7.08 -3.47 -6.44
N SER A 64 -6.36 -3.06 -5.39
CA SER A 64 -5.33 -2.01 -5.47
C SER A 64 -4.26 -2.29 -6.53
N ARG A 65 -3.91 -3.56 -6.75
CA ARG A 65 -2.93 -4.00 -7.74
C ARG A 65 -3.41 -3.72 -9.17
N VAL A 66 -4.66 -4.05 -9.44
CA VAL A 66 -5.27 -3.79 -10.74
C VAL A 66 -5.44 -2.29 -10.98
N ILE A 67 -5.86 -1.54 -9.95
CA ILE A 67 -6.00 -0.09 -10.00
C ILE A 67 -4.66 0.58 -10.34
N CYS A 68 -3.57 0.19 -9.65
CA CYS A 68 -2.24 0.75 -9.91
C CYS A 68 -1.78 0.45 -11.35
N ARG A 69 -2.01 -0.76 -11.86
CA ARG A 69 -1.70 -1.11 -13.25
C ARG A 69 -2.56 -0.34 -14.25
N TYR A 70 -3.83 -0.12 -13.94
CA TYR A 70 -4.70 0.72 -14.75
C TYR A 70 -4.16 2.15 -14.83
N PHE A 71 -3.76 2.75 -13.72
CA PHE A 71 -3.17 4.08 -13.70
C PHE A 71 -1.85 4.13 -14.48
N ASP A 72 -1.01 3.12 -14.33
CA ASP A 72 0.26 3.04 -15.07
C ASP A 72 0.00 3.02 -16.59
N ALA A 73 -0.92 2.19 -17.06
CA ALA A 73 -1.28 2.07 -18.47
C ALA A 73 -1.93 3.36 -19.03
N MET A 74 -2.71 4.08 -18.23
CA MET A 74 -3.44 5.29 -18.67
C MET A 74 -2.60 6.57 -18.59
N SER A 75 -1.46 6.55 -17.91
CA SER A 75 -0.69 7.76 -17.58
C SER A 75 -0.02 8.43 -18.79
N GLY A 76 0.28 7.70 -19.84
CA GLY A 76 1.13 8.13 -20.95
C GLY A 76 2.59 8.43 -20.55
N LYS A 77 2.97 8.18 -19.30
CA LYS A 77 4.34 8.31 -18.77
C LYS A 77 5.13 7.00 -18.95
N PRO A 78 6.47 7.02 -18.75
CA PRO A 78 7.22 5.79 -18.62
C PRO A 78 6.64 4.89 -17.54
N SER A 79 6.51 3.60 -17.86
CA SER A 79 5.88 2.64 -16.95
C SER A 79 6.61 2.53 -15.61
N LEU A 80 5.86 2.45 -14.53
CA LEU A 80 6.37 2.13 -13.20
C LEU A 80 6.87 0.68 -13.09
N ILE A 81 6.57 -0.14 -14.11
CA ILE A 81 6.96 -1.55 -14.22
C ILE A 81 7.60 -1.77 -15.61
N PRO A 82 8.83 -1.26 -15.85
CA PRO A 82 9.54 -1.50 -17.11
C PRO A 82 9.65 -2.99 -17.43
N SER A 83 9.41 -3.35 -18.69
CA SER A 83 9.29 -4.76 -19.13
C SER A 83 10.53 -5.59 -18.82
N GLU A 84 11.72 -4.99 -18.98
CA GLU A 84 13.02 -5.63 -18.76
C GLU A 84 13.30 -6.00 -17.30
N ARG A 85 12.56 -5.39 -16.37
CA ARG A 85 12.69 -5.62 -14.91
C ARG A 85 11.37 -6.00 -14.25
N SER A 86 10.35 -6.36 -15.03
CA SER A 86 8.98 -6.55 -14.52
C SER A 86 8.92 -7.60 -13.41
N TRP A 87 9.58 -8.75 -13.55
CA TRP A 87 9.54 -9.81 -12.54
C TRP A 87 10.18 -9.41 -11.21
N GLU A 88 11.28 -8.67 -11.24
CA GLU A 88 11.92 -8.16 -10.04
C GLU A 88 11.02 -7.16 -9.31
N ILE A 89 10.46 -6.21 -10.05
CA ILE A 89 9.57 -5.17 -9.51
C ILE A 89 8.31 -5.81 -8.94
N GLU A 90 7.69 -6.73 -9.68
CA GLU A 90 6.47 -7.39 -9.23
C GLU A 90 6.68 -8.31 -8.03
N THR A 91 7.85 -8.95 -7.94
CA THR A 91 8.20 -9.78 -6.78
C THR A 91 8.33 -8.93 -5.53
N ARG A 92 9.05 -7.78 -5.60
CA ARG A 92 9.16 -6.87 -4.45
C ARG A 92 7.82 -6.19 -4.11
N TRP A 93 7.04 -5.83 -5.14
CA TRP A 93 5.68 -5.33 -4.92
C TRP A 93 4.81 -6.36 -4.21
N SER A 94 4.84 -7.62 -4.63
CA SER A 94 4.13 -8.71 -3.97
C SER A 94 4.58 -8.89 -2.52
N LEU A 95 5.89 -8.77 -2.24
CA LEU A 95 6.43 -8.85 -0.88
C LEU A 95 5.91 -7.68 -0.02
N ALA A 96 5.89 -6.46 -0.55
CA ALA A 96 5.35 -5.28 0.14
C ALA A 96 3.84 -5.41 0.44
N LEU A 97 3.06 -5.96 -0.51
CA LEU A 97 1.64 -6.28 -0.28
C LEU A 97 1.48 -7.29 0.86
N GLY A 98 2.31 -8.33 0.89
CA GLY A 98 2.32 -9.31 1.97
C GLY A 98 2.66 -8.71 3.35
N VAL A 99 3.50 -7.67 3.41
CA VAL A 99 3.76 -6.90 4.63
C VAL A 99 2.52 -6.11 5.05
N MET A 100 1.86 -5.43 4.12
CA MET A 100 0.63 -4.67 4.40
C MET A 100 -0.49 -5.59 4.91
N GLU A 101 -0.68 -6.76 4.26
CA GLU A 101 -1.67 -7.76 4.68
C GLU A 101 -1.38 -8.30 6.08
N ALA A 102 -0.12 -8.66 6.35
CA ALA A 102 0.27 -9.15 7.67
C ALA A 102 0.07 -8.08 8.75
N GLY A 103 0.42 -6.81 8.45
CA GLY A 103 0.19 -5.68 9.33
C GLY A 103 -1.29 -5.43 9.61
N LEU A 104 -2.14 -5.52 8.59
CA LEU A 104 -3.60 -5.38 8.73
C LEU A 104 -4.19 -6.52 9.56
N GLN A 105 -3.85 -7.77 9.25
CA GLN A 105 -4.32 -8.94 10.00
C GLN A 105 -3.87 -8.88 11.46
N ARG A 106 -2.62 -8.46 11.70
CA ARG A 106 -2.13 -8.23 13.06
C ARG A 106 -2.95 -7.15 13.78
N ARG A 107 -3.20 -6.03 13.12
CA ARG A 107 -4.02 -4.93 13.68
C ARG A 107 -5.40 -5.43 14.08
N MET A 108 -6.08 -6.18 13.23
CA MET A 108 -7.40 -6.74 13.50
C MET A 108 -7.37 -7.69 14.70
N GLU A 109 -6.35 -8.54 14.80
CA GLU A 109 -6.19 -9.48 15.91
C GLU A 109 -5.91 -8.78 17.25
N VAL A 110 -5.08 -7.73 17.23
CA VAL A 110 -4.71 -6.98 18.45
C VAL A 110 -5.90 -6.16 18.98
N LEU A 111 -6.85 -5.79 18.12
CA LEU A 111 -8.06 -5.05 18.50
C LEU A 111 -9.15 -5.92 19.13
N LEU A 112 -9.05 -7.24 19.02
CA LEU A 112 -9.99 -8.14 19.68
C LEU A 112 -9.95 -7.98 21.21
N PRO A 113 -11.05 -8.28 21.92
CA PRO A 113 -11.05 -8.40 23.38
C PRO A 113 -9.95 -9.34 23.87
N GLU A 114 -9.40 -9.11 25.07
CA GLU A 114 -8.23 -9.84 25.57
C GLU A 114 -8.40 -11.37 25.54
N GLY A 115 -9.58 -11.87 25.88
CA GLY A 115 -9.87 -13.32 25.87
C GLY A 115 -10.06 -13.94 24.47
N GLU A 116 -10.14 -13.12 23.42
CA GLU A 116 -10.36 -13.56 22.04
C GLU A 116 -9.10 -13.46 21.16
N LYS A 117 -8.04 -12.80 21.65
CA LYS A 117 -6.78 -12.65 20.94
C LYS A 117 -6.04 -13.97 20.78
N ASN A 118 -5.54 -14.23 19.58
CA ASN A 118 -4.69 -15.38 19.34
C ASN A 118 -3.21 -14.94 19.28
N SER A 119 -2.50 -15.07 20.41
CA SER A 119 -1.09 -14.68 20.55
C SER A 119 -0.16 -15.43 19.57
N ALA A 120 -0.45 -16.68 19.27
CA ALA A 120 0.33 -17.47 18.31
C ALA A 120 0.15 -16.93 16.88
N LYS A 121 -1.06 -16.49 16.51
CA LYS A 121 -1.34 -15.84 15.22
C LYS A 121 -0.62 -14.49 15.13
N ILE A 122 -0.68 -13.68 16.19
CA ILE A 122 0.03 -12.40 16.26
C ILE A 122 1.52 -12.62 16.05
N SER A 123 2.16 -13.50 16.81
CA SER A 123 3.59 -13.82 16.70
C SER A 123 3.99 -14.32 15.29
N LYS A 124 3.14 -15.15 14.67
CA LYS A 124 3.37 -15.62 13.30
C LYS A 124 3.34 -14.47 12.28
N LEU A 125 2.42 -13.53 12.45
CA LEU A 125 2.31 -12.35 11.57
C LEU A 125 3.51 -11.41 11.74
N GLU A 126 3.93 -11.16 12.98
CA GLU A 126 5.10 -10.36 13.31
C GLU A 126 6.39 -10.98 12.74
N THR A 127 6.58 -12.30 12.89
CA THR A 127 7.68 -13.02 12.27
C THR A 127 7.68 -12.93 10.74
N ARG A 128 6.50 -12.93 10.12
CA ARG A 128 6.36 -12.76 8.66
C ARG A 128 6.81 -11.35 8.24
N ILE A 129 6.36 -10.32 8.96
CA ILE A 129 6.76 -8.93 8.73
C ILE A 129 8.28 -8.81 8.86
N ASP A 130 8.86 -9.27 9.96
CA ASP A 130 10.30 -9.17 10.22
C ASP A 130 11.15 -9.81 9.11
N ARG A 131 10.80 -11.02 8.68
CA ARG A 131 11.51 -11.69 7.57
C ARG A 131 11.41 -10.92 6.26
N ALA A 132 10.25 -10.37 5.96
CA ALA A 132 10.03 -9.58 4.75
C ALA A 132 10.85 -8.28 4.78
N LEU A 133 10.87 -7.58 5.91
CA LEU A 133 11.65 -6.34 6.06
C LEU A 133 13.15 -6.61 5.95
N LEU A 134 13.66 -7.67 6.56
CA LEU A 134 15.07 -8.08 6.42
C LEU A 134 15.42 -8.42 4.97
N GLN A 135 14.51 -9.04 4.22
CA GLN A 135 14.73 -9.30 2.79
C GLN A 135 14.78 -8.00 1.99
N LEU A 136 13.84 -7.09 2.22
CA LEU A 136 13.81 -5.78 1.56
C LEU A 136 15.06 -4.94 1.89
N ASP A 137 15.57 -5.03 3.13
CA ASP A 137 16.81 -4.34 3.52
C ASP A 137 18.01 -4.84 2.73
N ARG A 138 18.16 -6.16 2.56
CA ARG A 138 19.22 -6.74 1.72
C ARG A 138 19.15 -6.30 0.26
N GLU A 139 17.95 -6.05 -0.23
CA GLU A 139 17.71 -5.61 -1.62
C GLU A 139 17.67 -4.09 -1.77
N SER A 140 17.88 -3.31 -0.71
CA SER A 140 17.67 -1.85 -0.69
C SER A 140 18.50 -1.12 -1.74
N GLU A 141 19.71 -1.59 -2.06
CA GLU A 141 20.55 -1.04 -3.14
C GLU A 141 19.87 -1.14 -4.51
N ALA A 142 19.09 -2.19 -4.76
CA ALA A 142 18.47 -2.43 -6.08
C ALA A 142 17.38 -1.40 -6.43
N PHE A 143 16.82 -0.70 -5.42
CA PHE A 143 15.79 0.31 -5.64
C PHE A 143 16.14 1.69 -5.06
N ARG A 144 17.29 1.86 -4.44
CA ARG A 144 17.73 3.14 -3.86
C ARG A 144 17.74 4.28 -4.87
N ASP A 145 18.35 4.07 -6.02
CA ASP A 145 18.55 5.09 -7.05
C ASP A 145 17.67 4.89 -8.29
N ALA A 146 16.71 4.00 -8.19
CA ALA A 146 15.94 3.54 -9.33
C ALA A 146 14.79 4.47 -9.75
N GLY A 147 14.68 5.63 -9.14
CA GLY A 147 13.56 6.54 -9.39
C GLY A 147 12.24 6.04 -8.82
N VAL A 148 11.14 6.49 -9.42
CA VAL A 148 9.79 6.08 -9.01
C VAL A 148 9.39 4.83 -9.78
N ARG A 149 9.25 3.73 -9.05
CA ARG A 149 8.76 2.46 -9.59
C ARG A 149 7.69 1.88 -8.66
N MET A 150 6.94 0.92 -9.15
CA MET A 150 5.83 0.34 -8.43
C MET A 150 6.26 -0.35 -7.13
N ASP A 151 7.39 -1.07 -7.16
CA ASP A 151 7.97 -1.70 -5.97
C ASP A 151 8.37 -0.66 -4.91
N ALA A 152 9.03 0.42 -5.31
CA ALA A 152 9.46 1.49 -4.41
C ALA A 152 8.27 2.16 -3.72
N ILE A 153 7.21 2.48 -4.47
CA ILE A 153 5.97 3.04 -3.91
C ILE A 153 5.38 2.07 -2.88
N ALA A 154 5.20 0.80 -3.26
CA ALA A 154 4.57 -0.18 -2.40
C ALA A 154 5.38 -0.46 -1.13
N ILE A 155 6.72 -0.54 -1.24
CA ILE A 155 7.62 -0.70 -0.10
C ILE A 155 7.51 0.50 0.85
N ALA A 156 7.57 1.73 0.34
CA ALA A 156 7.48 2.93 1.16
C ALA A 156 6.15 3.00 1.92
N VAL A 157 5.03 2.71 1.24
CA VAL A 157 3.71 2.67 1.87
C VAL A 157 3.63 1.57 2.93
N ALA A 158 4.16 0.37 2.65
CA ALA A 158 4.18 -0.73 3.60
C ALA A 158 4.97 -0.38 4.87
N LEU A 159 6.15 0.22 4.72
CA LEU A 159 7.00 0.61 5.85
C LEU A 159 6.34 1.69 6.72
N GLU A 160 5.78 2.75 6.12
CA GLU A 160 5.06 3.77 6.89
C GLU A 160 3.76 3.21 7.53
N TYR A 161 3.15 2.18 6.94
CA TYR A 161 2.03 1.48 7.56
C TYR A 161 2.46 0.66 8.78
N ILE A 162 3.62 0.00 8.73
CA ILE A 162 4.18 -0.71 9.89
C ILE A 162 4.56 0.28 11.00
N ASP A 163 5.18 1.42 10.66
CA ASP A 163 5.45 2.49 11.63
C ASP A 163 4.17 2.98 12.32
N PHE A 164 3.11 3.14 11.54
CA PHE A 164 1.83 3.66 12.02
C PHE A 164 1.02 2.67 12.89
N ARG A 165 1.07 1.37 12.55
CA ARG A 165 0.17 0.36 13.16
C ARG A 165 0.85 -0.69 14.02
N TYR A 166 2.18 -0.76 13.99
CA TYR A 166 2.89 -1.81 14.72
C TYR A 166 4.07 -1.26 15.51
N THR A 167 5.23 -1.02 14.88
CA THR A 167 6.46 -0.62 15.55
C THR A 167 7.43 0.08 14.60
N THR A 168 8.27 0.95 15.15
CA THR A 168 9.39 1.58 14.45
C THR A 168 10.72 0.87 14.71
N GLU A 169 10.76 -0.17 15.55
CA GLU A 169 12.00 -0.86 15.95
C GLU A 169 12.72 -1.56 14.79
N TRP A 170 11.99 -1.92 13.72
CA TRP A 170 12.58 -2.47 12.51
C TRP A 170 13.68 -1.57 11.92
N ARG A 171 13.60 -0.25 12.13
CA ARG A 171 14.55 0.74 11.61
C ARG A 171 15.96 0.53 12.16
N GLN A 172 16.08 0.01 13.37
CA GLN A 172 17.38 -0.31 14.00
C GLN A 172 18.04 -1.54 13.37
N ARG A 173 17.23 -2.48 12.85
CA ARG A 173 17.71 -3.73 12.26
C ARG A 173 17.87 -3.65 10.73
N CYS A 174 17.09 -2.79 10.08
CA CYS A 174 17.03 -2.61 8.63
C CYS A 174 17.48 -1.18 8.28
N THR A 175 18.75 -0.87 8.53
CA THR A 175 19.29 0.50 8.46
C THR A 175 19.34 1.04 7.04
N GLY A 176 19.63 0.20 6.04
CA GLY A 176 19.63 0.58 4.62
C GLY A 176 18.23 0.96 4.14
N LEU A 177 17.24 0.16 4.52
CA LEU A 177 15.83 0.39 4.21
C LEU A 177 15.29 1.65 4.92
N ALA A 178 15.69 1.88 6.18
CA ALA A 178 15.30 3.05 6.95
C ALA A 178 15.86 4.34 6.32
N ALA A 179 17.16 4.36 5.97
CA ALA A 179 17.80 5.50 5.32
C ALA A 179 17.17 5.80 3.95
N TRP A 180 16.84 4.75 3.17
CA TRP A 180 16.15 4.92 1.89
C TRP A 180 14.76 5.54 2.08
N LEU A 181 13.98 5.05 3.06
CA LEU A 181 12.62 5.55 3.32
C LEU A 181 12.63 7.03 3.73
N GLU A 182 13.64 7.49 4.46
CA GLU A 182 13.78 8.93 4.80
C GLU A 182 13.85 9.82 3.56
N GLY A 183 14.54 9.37 2.53
CA GLY A 183 14.61 10.05 1.24
C GLY A 183 13.29 9.95 0.46
N PHE A 184 12.79 8.74 0.26
CA PHE A 184 11.58 8.49 -0.52
C PHE A 184 10.32 9.08 0.12
N GLY A 185 10.22 9.05 1.43
CA GLY A 185 9.08 9.60 2.21
C GLY A 185 8.95 11.13 2.16
N ARG A 186 9.96 11.87 1.64
CA ARG A 186 9.89 13.32 1.41
C ARG A 186 9.18 13.68 0.11
N ARG A 187 8.81 12.72 -0.71
CA ARG A 187 8.06 12.99 -1.94
C ARG A 187 6.70 13.58 -1.61
N HIS A 188 6.25 14.51 -2.44
CA HIS A 188 4.95 15.17 -2.25
C HIS A 188 3.80 14.16 -2.13
N SER A 189 3.79 13.13 -2.97
CA SER A 189 2.81 12.05 -2.96
C SER A 189 2.75 11.30 -1.62
N MET A 190 3.92 11.04 -1.02
CA MET A 190 4.02 10.36 0.28
C MET A 190 3.56 11.25 1.44
N ILE A 191 3.94 12.53 1.41
CA ILE A 191 3.55 13.51 2.45
C ILE A 191 2.04 13.75 2.42
N GLN A 192 1.48 13.98 1.22
CA GLN A 192 0.06 14.30 1.04
C GLN A 192 -0.87 13.14 1.43
N THR A 193 -0.38 11.91 1.35
CA THR A 193 -1.17 10.70 1.62
C THR A 193 -0.85 10.04 2.96
N ARG A 194 -0.10 10.68 3.85
CA ARG A 194 0.24 10.08 5.14
C ARG A 194 -1.00 9.61 5.89
N PRO A 195 -0.97 8.38 6.42
CA PRO A 195 -2.07 7.92 7.23
C PRO A 195 -2.17 8.78 8.51
N ASN A 196 -3.37 9.18 8.82
CA ASN A 196 -3.70 9.82 10.10
C ASN A 196 -4.89 9.07 10.68
N ASP A 197 -4.92 8.92 12.00
CA ASP A 197 -6.15 8.49 12.64
C ASP A 197 -7.17 9.61 12.44
N ALA A 198 -8.06 9.42 11.47
CA ALA A 198 -9.19 10.32 11.28
C ALA A 198 -9.95 10.40 12.62
N LYS A 199 -10.08 11.62 13.11
CA LYS A 199 -10.91 11.94 14.27
C LYS A 199 -12.36 11.72 13.95
#